data_697ff1a957a3760ea62399ef59cca480
#
_entry.id   697ff1a957a3760ea62399ef59cca480
#
_cell.length_a   1.000
_cell.length_b   1.000
_cell.length_c   1.000
_cell.angle_alpha   90.00
_cell.angle_beta   90.00
_cell.angle_gamma   90.00
#
_symmetry.space_group_name_H-M   'P 1'
#
loop_
_entity.id
_entity.type
_entity.pdbx_description
1 polymer ?
#
loop_
_entity_poly.entity_id
_entity_poly.type
_entity_poly.pdbx_seq_one_letter_code
_entity_poly.pdbx_strand_id
1 'polypeptide(L)'
;MVASRIVQPDTKLATTRRWHCSTLAEDFGVADATEDDLYAAMDWLLARQDSIEQKLAARHLREGALVLYDLSSSYFEGSTCPLAKRGYSRDGKPGTLQVNYGLLTDARGCPVAVSVFEGNTADSLTFLPAVQRVRERFGVAQVVMVGDRGMVSQKAIDDLRGQGGVDWITALKSASIRSLVEQGHLQLGLFDQRNLAEITSPEYPGERLVACRRRRLGPKLRAHKRESLLQATEALLGLVKASVEAGRLTGQDKIGVQVGKIINRHKVAKHFDARASARRR
;
A
#
# COMPACT_ATOMS: atom_id res chain seq x y z
N MET A 1 -20.83 13.23 -13.38
CA MET A 1 -19.57 12.51 -13.17
C MET A 1 -19.39 12.02 -11.72
N VAL A 2 -19.33 12.88 -10.68
CA VAL A 2 -19.09 12.43 -9.29
C VAL A 2 -20.18 11.47 -8.79
N ALA A 3 -21.46 11.81 -8.94
CA ALA A 3 -22.57 10.95 -8.54
C ALA A 3 -22.52 9.57 -9.23
N SER A 4 -22.28 9.55 -10.53
CA SER A 4 -22.11 8.30 -11.29
C SER A 4 -20.92 7.47 -10.75
N ARG A 5 -19.81 8.10 -10.36
CA ARG A 5 -18.65 7.41 -9.78
C ARG A 5 -18.93 6.75 -8.44
N ILE A 6 -19.86 7.32 -7.66
CA ILE A 6 -20.28 6.77 -6.35
C ILE A 6 -21.30 5.65 -6.54
N VAL A 7 -22.31 5.86 -7.41
CA VAL A 7 -23.43 4.92 -7.59
C VAL A 7 -23.00 3.72 -8.44
N GLN A 8 -22.30 3.99 -9.54
CA GLN A 8 -21.88 2.95 -10.49
C GLN A 8 -20.57 3.37 -11.17
N PRO A 9 -19.40 3.07 -10.55
CA PRO A 9 -18.11 3.45 -11.10
C PRO A 9 -17.82 2.71 -12.41
N ASP A 10 -17.49 3.48 -13.46
CA ASP A 10 -17.22 2.94 -14.79
C ASP A 10 -16.18 3.78 -15.54
N THR A 11 -15.76 3.35 -16.73
CA THR A 11 -14.96 4.18 -17.64
C THR A 11 -15.79 5.37 -18.13
N LYS A 12 -15.14 6.43 -18.66
CA LYS A 12 -15.84 7.62 -19.16
C LYS A 12 -16.84 7.24 -20.26
N LEU A 13 -16.37 6.49 -21.25
CA LEU A 13 -17.22 6.01 -22.35
C LEU A 13 -18.36 5.11 -21.86
N ALA A 14 -18.11 4.21 -20.94
CA ALA A 14 -19.18 3.36 -20.40
C ALA A 14 -20.16 4.17 -19.54
N THR A 15 -19.71 5.21 -18.83
CA THR A 15 -20.57 6.12 -18.07
C THR A 15 -21.58 6.81 -18.97
N THR A 16 -21.16 7.37 -20.11
CA THR A 16 -22.07 8.04 -21.04
C THR A 16 -23.12 7.09 -21.63
N ARG A 17 -22.72 5.88 -21.97
CA ARG A 17 -23.63 4.84 -22.46
C ARG A 17 -24.66 4.38 -21.43
N ARG A 18 -24.28 4.35 -20.15
CA ARG A 18 -25.14 3.87 -19.04
C ARG A 18 -26.03 4.94 -18.46
N TRP A 19 -25.83 6.22 -18.77
CA TRP A 19 -26.71 7.29 -18.30
C TRP A 19 -28.16 7.05 -18.72
N HIS A 20 -28.36 6.45 -19.88
CA HIS A 20 -29.70 6.09 -20.36
C HIS A 20 -30.39 4.94 -19.60
N CYS A 21 -29.65 4.27 -18.71
CA CYS A 21 -30.16 3.19 -17.85
C CYS A 21 -30.48 3.66 -16.42
N SER A 22 -30.43 4.97 -16.15
CA SER A 22 -30.68 5.58 -14.85
C SER A 22 -31.25 6.97 -14.99
N THR A 23 -31.84 7.52 -13.93
CA THR A 23 -32.34 8.90 -13.90
C THR A 23 -31.27 9.95 -13.83
N LEU A 24 -29.97 9.56 -13.65
CA LEU A 24 -28.87 10.51 -13.44
C LEU A 24 -28.72 11.52 -14.56
N ALA A 25 -28.98 11.11 -15.83
CA ALA A 25 -28.87 12.01 -16.97
C ALA A 25 -29.94 13.10 -16.92
N GLU A 26 -31.16 12.74 -16.55
CA GLU A 26 -32.28 13.66 -16.41
C GLU A 26 -32.15 14.55 -15.18
N ASP A 27 -31.83 13.95 -14.02
CA ASP A 27 -31.67 14.65 -12.74
C ASP A 27 -30.59 15.74 -12.78
N PHE A 28 -29.52 15.52 -13.56
CA PHE A 28 -28.42 16.47 -13.73
C PHE A 28 -28.46 17.26 -15.05
N GLY A 29 -29.46 17.05 -15.90
CA GLY A 29 -29.59 17.75 -17.19
C GLY A 29 -28.45 17.49 -18.15
N VAL A 30 -27.92 16.27 -18.19
CA VAL A 30 -26.69 15.88 -18.94
C VAL A 30 -26.93 14.72 -19.90
N ALA A 31 -28.20 14.59 -20.41
CA ALA A 31 -28.56 13.48 -21.28
C ALA A 31 -27.73 13.43 -22.58
N ASP A 32 -27.36 14.59 -23.12
CA ASP A 32 -26.59 14.72 -24.35
C ASP A 32 -25.07 14.81 -24.12
N ALA A 33 -24.61 14.69 -22.87
CA ALA A 33 -23.21 14.82 -22.57
C ALA A 33 -22.38 13.64 -23.12
N THR A 34 -21.28 13.99 -23.72
CA THR A 34 -20.34 13.10 -24.39
C THR A 34 -19.20 12.68 -23.46
N GLU A 35 -18.32 11.82 -23.96
CA GLU A 35 -17.07 11.46 -23.27
C GLU A 35 -16.17 12.68 -23.07
N ASP A 36 -16.11 13.59 -24.05
CA ASP A 36 -15.30 14.81 -23.97
C ASP A 36 -15.79 15.75 -22.87
N ASP A 37 -17.11 15.83 -22.65
CA ASP A 37 -17.67 16.60 -21.54
C ASP A 37 -17.25 16.05 -20.17
N LEU A 38 -17.07 14.74 -20.06
CA LEU A 38 -16.53 14.15 -18.83
C LEU A 38 -15.04 14.48 -18.62
N TYR A 39 -14.24 14.51 -19.69
CA TYR A 39 -12.85 14.97 -19.60
C TYR A 39 -12.79 16.46 -19.26
N ALA A 40 -13.58 17.30 -19.90
CA ALA A 40 -13.70 18.71 -19.58
C ALA A 40 -14.12 18.95 -18.10
N ALA A 41 -15.04 18.12 -17.57
CA ALA A 41 -15.42 18.16 -16.17
C ALA A 41 -14.28 17.76 -15.23
N MET A 42 -13.38 16.85 -15.65
CA MET A 42 -12.18 16.50 -14.87
C MET A 42 -11.17 17.67 -14.87
N ASP A 43 -10.95 18.32 -16.01
CA ASP A 43 -10.08 19.50 -16.11
C ASP A 43 -10.62 20.64 -15.26
N TRP A 44 -11.94 20.86 -15.29
CA TRP A 44 -12.62 21.83 -14.43
C TRP A 44 -12.38 21.53 -12.93
N LEU A 45 -12.43 20.26 -12.54
CA LEU A 45 -12.17 19.84 -11.17
C LEU A 45 -10.71 20.05 -10.79
N LEU A 46 -9.78 19.69 -11.67
CA LEU A 46 -8.35 19.85 -11.48
C LEU A 46 -7.98 21.34 -11.30
N ALA A 47 -8.53 22.23 -12.13
CA ALA A 47 -8.32 23.69 -12.01
C ALA A 47 -8.82 24.25 -10.67
N ARG A 48 -9.69 23.55 -9.96
CA ARG A 48 -10.25 23.95 -8.65
C ARG A 48 -9.74 23.12 -7.48
N GLN A 49 -8.82 22.19 -7.72
CA GLN A 49 -8.29 21.30 -6.70
C GLN A 49 -7.83 22.07 -5.47
N ASP A 50 -7.05 23.12 -5.68
CA ASP A 50 -6.50 23.94 -4.61
C ASP A 50 -7.56 24.56 -3.69
N SER A 51 -8.59 25.14 -4.28
CA SER A 51 -9.70 25.74 -3.53
C SER A 51 -10.55 24.69 -2.80
N ILE A 52 -10.75 23.53 -3.43
CA ILE A 52 -11.49 22.41 -2.82
C ILE A 52 -10.73 21.88 -1.62
N GLU A 53 -9.43 21.64 -1.75
CA GLU A 53 -8.60 21.11 -0.68
C GLU A 53 -8.45 22.08 0.48
N GLN A 54 -8.34 23.38 0.22
CA GLN A 54 -8.37 24.39 1.28
C GLN A 54 -9.68 24.36 2.08
N LYS A 55 -10.82 24.23 1.41
CA LYS A 55 -12.12 24.10 2.08
C LYS A 55 -12.24 22.80 2.88
N LEU A 56 -11.70 21.71 2.36
CA LEU A 56 -11.66 20.43 3.07
C LEU A 56 -10.73 20.51 4.28
N ALA A 57 -9.55 21.10 4.13
CA ALA A 57 -8.61 21.30 5.23
C ALA A 57 -9.24 22.17 6.34
N ALA A 58 -9.83 23.31 5.99
CA ALA A 58 -10.51 24.18 6.97
C ALA A 58 -11.65 23.48 7.71
N ARG A 59 -12.31 22.51 7.07
CA ARG A 59 -13.40 21.73 7.69
C ARG A 59 -12.89 20.60 8.58
N HIS A 60 -11.80 19.94 8.20
CA HIS A 60 -11.36 18.67 8.77
C HIS A 60 -10.09 18.74 9.61
N LEU A 61 -9.24 19.74 9.39
CA LEU A 61 -8.00 19.92 10.13
C LEU A 61 -8.11 21.07 11.15
N ARG A 62 -7.35 20.95 12.24
CA ARG A 62 -7.21 21.94 13.31
C ARG A 62 -5.78 21.90 13.83
N GLU A 63 -5.36 22.93 14.57
CA GLU A 63 -4.09 22.91 15.29
C GLU A 63 -4.00 21.69 16.22
N GLY A 64 -2.86 21.01 16.21
CA GLY A 64 -2.64 19.75 16.92
C GLY A 64 -3.36 18.54 16.31
N ALA A 65 -3.95 18.68 15.13
CA ALA A 65 -4.66 17.59 14.47
C ALA A 65 -3.73 16.41 14.13
N LEU A 66 -4.29 15.22 14.21
CA LEU A 66 -3.67 14.01 13.67
C LEU A 66 -4.03 13.89 12.19
N VAL A 67 -3.01 13.89 11.34
CA VAL A 67 -3.14 13.78 9.89
C VAL A 67 -2.53 12.46 9.43
N LEU A 68 -3.32 11.66 8.75
CA LEU A 68 -2.87 10.40 8.18
C LEU A 68 -2.41 10.64 6.74
N TYR A 69 -1.26 10.08 6.38
CA TYR A 69 -0.73 10.12 5.03
C TYR A 69 -0.34 8.72 4.57
N ASP A 70 -0.83 8.33 3.42
CA ASP A 70 -0.48 7.06 2.79
C ASP A 70 -0.29 7.23 1.29
N LEU A 71 0.58 6.39 0.73
CA LEU A 71 0.91 6.36 -0.70
C LEU A 71 0.39 5.07 -1.31
N SER A 72 -0.34 5.21 -2.41
CA SER A 72 -0.80 4.08 -3.21
C SER A 72 -0.31 4.21 -4.65
N SER A 73 -0.53 3.19 -5.45
CA SER A 73 -0.22 3.21 -6.88
C SER A 73 -1.31 2.51 -7.67
N SER A 74 -1.44 2.91 -8.93
CA SER A 74 -2.24 2.17 -9.91
C SER A 74 -1.38 1.88 -11.13
N TYR A 75 -1.44 0.66 -11.64
CA TYR A 75 -0.79 0.32 -12.90
C TYR A 75 -1.47 1.05 -14.06
N PHE A 76 -0.71 1.33 -15.09
CA PHE A 76 -1.14 2.07 -16.28
C PHE A 76 -0.85 1.25 -17.54
N GLU A 77 -1.89 0.98 -18.32
CA GLU A 77 -1.78 0.18 -19.53
C GLU A 77 -1.55 1.03 -20.80
N GLY A 78 -1.75 2.34 -20.70
CA GLY A 78 -1.49 3.27 -21.79
C GLY A 78 0.00 3.64 -21.93
N SER A 79 0.34 4.36 -22.99
CA SER A 79 1.71 4.81 -23.29
C SER A 79 1.90 6.33 -23.24
N THR A 80 0.81 7.11 -23.07
CA THR A 80 0.83 8.58 -23.25
C THR A 80 0.92 9.38 -21.96
N CYS A 81 0.79 8.75 -20.78
CA CYS A 81 0.87 9.45 -19.52
C CYS A 81 2.32 9.75 -19.13
N PRO A 82 2.76 11.01 -19.02
CA PRO A 82 4.13 11.37 -18.70
C PRO A 82 4.55 10.96 -17.29
N LEU A 83 3.58 10.84 -16.35
CA LEU A 83 3.82 10.42 -14.97
C LEU A 83 3.93 8.90 -14.83
N ALA A 84 3.51 8.14 -15.85
CA ALA A 84 3.57 6.68 -15.81
C ALA A 84 5.02 6.21 -15.98
N LYS A 85 5.57 5.65 -14.91
CA LYS A 85 6.95 5.13 -14.85
C LYS A 85 6.94 3.71 -14.28
N ARG A 86 8.00 2.95 -14.56
CA ARG A 86 8.21 1.65 -13.92
C ARG A 86 8.76 1.86 -12.52
N GLY A 87 8.11 1.28 -11.51
CA GLY A 87 8.49 1.40 -10.12
C GLY A 87 8.07 0.18 -9.31
N TYR A 88 8.02 0.33 -7.99
CA TYR A 88 7.56 -0.74 -7.10
C TYR A 88 6.04 -0.92 -7.24
N SER A 89 5.62 -2.05 -7.78
CA SER A 89 4.21 -2.36 -7.97
C SER A 89 3.57 -2.85 -6.68
N ARG A 90 2.60 -2.10 -6.16
CA ARG A 90 1.75 -2.51 -5.03
C ARG A 90 0.66 -3.48 -5.45
N ASP A 91 0.30 -3.47 -6.73
CA ASP A 91 -0.73 -4.34 -7.33
C ASP A 91 -0.23 -5.73 -7.71
N GLY A 92 1.03 -6.07 -7.39
CA GLY A 92 1.62 -7.36 -7.73
C GLY A 92 1.89 -7.56 -9.23
N LYS A 93 1.95 -6.47 -10.01
CA LYS A 93 2.26 -6.47 -11.46
C LYS A 93 3.65 -5.86 -11.72
N PRO A 94 4.74 -6.58 -11.44
CA PRO A 94 6.09 -6.07 -11.66
C PRO A 94 6.34 -5.82 -13.15
N GLY A 95 7.08 -4.75 -13.45
CA GLY A 95 7.45 -4.38 -14.81
C GLY A 95 6.41 -3.58 -15.60
N THR A 96 5.22 -3.33 -15.04
CA THR A 96 4.22 -2.43 -15.65
C THR A 96 4.51 -0.98 -15.31
N LEU A 97 4.06 -0.08 -16.18
CA LEU A 97 3.99 1.35 -15.87
C LEU A 97 2.98 1.57 -14.74
N GLN A 98 3.22 2.54 -13.89
CA GLN A 98 2.31 2.90 -12.80
C GLN A 98 2.38 4.40 -12.52
N VAL A 99 1.39 4.92 -11.81
CA VAL A 99 1.33 6.26 -11.27
C VAL A 99 1.14 6.14 -9.77
N ASN A 100 1.90 6.91 -8.99
CA ASN A 100 1.79 6.95 -7.55
C ASN A 100 0.88 8.11 -7.13
N TYR A 101 0.11 7.93 -6.06
CA TYR A 101 -0.71 9.00 -5.48
C TYR A 101 -0.70 8.92 -3.96
N GLY A 102 -0.54 10.06 -3.34
CA GLY A 102 -0.56 10.24 -1.89
C GLY A 102 -1.87 10.86 -1.44
N LEU A 103 -2.45 10.33 -0.38
CA LEU A 103 -3.69 10.80 0.20
C LEU A 103 -3.43 11.33 1.61
N LEU A 104 -3.82 12.57 1.85
CA LEU A 104 -3.92 13.18 3.18
C LEU A 104 -5.35 13.07 3.68
N THR A 105 -5.51 12.59 4.91
CA THR A 105 -6.83 12.48 5.56
C THR A 105 -6.78 13.03 6.99
N ASP A 106 -7.94 13.36 7.55
CA ASP A 106 -8.07 13.59 9.00
C ASP A 106 -7.98 12.26 9.80
N ALA A 107 -8.03 12.34 11.12
CA ALA A 107 -7.95 11.20 12.01
C ALA A 107 -9.07 10.15 11.80
N ARG A 108 -10.19 10.53 11.18
CA ARG A 108 -11.31 9.65 10.85
C ARG A 108 -11.19 9.02 9.47
N GLY A 109 -10.14 9.38 8.70
CA GLY A 109 -9.97 8.95 7.33
C GLY A 109 -10.74 9.79 6.31
N CYS A 110 -11.28 10.96 6.67
CA CYS A 110 -11.90 11.87 5.70
C CYS A 110 -10.82 12.48 4.81
N PRO A 111 -10.90 12.32 3.47
CA PRO A 111 -9.92 12.87 2.55
C PRO A 111 -9.86 14.39 2.61
N VAL A 112 -8.66 14.93 2.65
CA VAL A 112 -8.38 16.38 2.65
C VAL A 112 -7.67 16.80 1.39
N ALA A 113 -6.65 16.07 0.97
CA ALA A 113 -5.87 16.38 -0.21
C ALA A 113 -5.32 15.13 -0.88
N VAL A 114 -5.10 15.24 -2.19
CA VAL A 114 -4.45 14.21 -2.99
C VAL A 114 -3.25 14.81 -3.74
N SER A 115 -2.16 14.06 -3.83
CA SER A 115 -0.99 14.39 -4.65
C SER A 115 -0.72 13.25 -5.62
N VAL A 116 -0.34 13.57 -6.85
CA VAL A 116 0.02 12.59 -7.87
C VAL A 116 1.50 12.70 -8.15
N PHE A 117 2.19 11.57 -8.24
CA PHE A 117 3.63 11.47 -8.43
C PHE A 117 3.96 10.53 -9.58
N GLU A 118 5.14 10.68 -10.14
CA GLU A 118 5.68 9.69 -11.07
C GLU A 118 5.74 8.30 -10.43
N GLY A 119 5.47 7.26 -11.21
CA GLY A 119 5.36 5.89 -10.72
C GLY A 119 6.63 5.29 -10.10
N ASN A 120 7.79 5.89 -10.33
CA ASN A 120 9.08 5.52 -9.73
C ASN A 120 9.46 6.36 -8.51
N THR A 121 8.62 7.30 -8.08
CA THR A 121 8.87 8.12 -6.89
C THR A 121 8.92 7.23 -5.64
N ALA A 122 9.99 7.35 -4.87
CA ALA A 122 10.13 6.62 -3.61
C ALA A 122 9.22 7.21 -2.53
N ASP A 123 8.63 6.34 -1.69
CA ASP A 123 7.68 6.73 -0.64
C ASP A 123 8.26 7.80 0.30
N SER A 124 9.53 7.67 0.66
CA SER A 124 10.21 8.60 1.56
C SER A 124 10.38 10.03 0.99
N LEU A 125 10.28 10.21 -0.32
CA LEU A 125 10.36 11.53 -0.95
C LEU A 125 9.01 12.26 -0.95
N THR A 126 7.91 11.59 -0.67
CA THR A 126 6.56 12.16 -0.73
C THR A 126 6.10 12.71 0.62
N PHE A 127 6.73 12.30 1.72
CA PHE A 127 6.29 12.63 3.07
C PHE A 127 6.52 14.09 3.44
N LEU A 128 7.73 14.61 3.28
CA LEU A 128 8.03 16.01 3.60
C LEU A 128 7.21 17.01 2.77
N PRO A 129 7.03 16.84 1.45
CA PRO A 129 6.09 17.66 0.69
C PRO A 129 4.66 17.63 1.22
N ALA A 130 4.19 16.49 1.74
CA ALA A 130 2.88 16.39 2.36
C ALA A 130 2.80 17.21 3.66
N VAL A 131 3.84 17.15 4.51
CA VAL A 131 3.97 17.99 5.71
C VAL A 131 3.95 19.48 5.37
N GLN A 132 4.77 19.89 4.41
CA GLN A 132 4.84 21.28 3.96
C GLN A 132 3.48 21.78 3.45
N ARG A 133 2.77 20.94 2.69
CA ARG A 133 1.42 21.26 2.22
C ARG A 133 0.45 21.53 3.36
N VAL A 134 0.48 20.73 4.42
CA VAL A 134 -0.38 20.93 5.61
C VAL A 134 -0.05 22.23 6.31
N ARG A 135 1.23 22.55 6.49
CA ARG A 135 1.67 23.73 7.21
C ARG A 135 1.51 25.03 6.41
N GLU A 136 2.06 25.04 5.21
CA GLU A 136 2.18 26.28 4.42
C GLU A 136 0.88 26.60 3.68
N ARG A 137 0.21 25.57 3.17
CA ARG A 137 -0.94 25.77 2.33
C ARG A 137 -2.26 25.70 3.09
N PHE A 138 -2.36 24.82 4.09
CA PHE A 138 -3.57 24.69 4.90
C PHE A 138 -3.49 25.50 6.21
N GLY A 139 -2.34 26.09 6.52
CA GLY A 139 -2.15 26.96 7.67
C GLY A 139 -2.20 26.26 9.02
N VAL A 140 -1.95 24.95 9.08
CA VAL A 140 -1.91 24.17 10.32
C VAL A 140 -0.47 24.11 10.81
N ALA A 141 -0.09 24.93 11.78
CA ALA A 141 1.27 25.05 12.26
C ALA A 141 1.69 23.86 13.14
N GLN A 142 0.77 23.35 13.96
CA GLN A 142 1.00 22.19 14.83
C GLN A 142 0.22 20.98 14.32
N VAL A 143 0.91 19.90 14.03
CA VAL A 143 0.31 18.70 13.45
C VAL A 143 1.04 17.44 13.89
N VAL A 144 0.29 16.35 14.08
CA VAL A 144 0.84 15.01 14.27
C VAL A 144 0.66 14.21 12.97
N MET A 145 1.75 14.01 12.25
CA MET A 145 1.73 13.26 11.00
C MET A 145 1.84 11.75 11.25
N VAL A 146 0.95 10.98 10.66
CA VAL A 146 0.98 9.51 10.74
C VAL A 146 1.32 8.95 9.37
N GLY A 147 2.37 8.15 9.30
CA GLY A 147 2.80 7.52 8.05
C GLY A 147 3.41 6.13 8.26
N ASP A 148 3.44 5.33 7.21
CA ASP A 148 4.06 4.01 7.25
C ASP A 148 5.59 4.12 7.43
N ARG A 149 6.18 3.08 7.99
CA ARG A 149 7.64 2.91 8.21
C ARG A 149 8.50 3.06 6.94
N GLY A 150 7.91 2.88 5.76
CA GLY A 150 8.59 3.09 4.48
C GLY A 150 8.72 4.55 4.11
N MET A 151 7.81 5.38 4.59
CA MET A 151 7.65 6.79 4.27
C MET A 151 8.44 7.70 5.20
N VAL A 152 8.33 7.46 6.51
CA VAL A 152 9.01 8.26 7.53
C VAL A 152 10.43 7.73 7.72
N SER A 153 11.39 8.31 7.01
CA SER A 153 12.80 7.98 7.11
C SER A 153 13.48 8.74 8.26
N GLN A 154 14.63 8.28 8.72
CA GLN A 154 15.40 8.99 9.75
C GLN A 154 15.71 10.43 9.31
N LYS A 155 16.11 10.63 8.06
CA LYS A 155 16.34 11.97 7.51
C LYS A 155 15.09 12.85 7.62
N ALA A 156 13.91 12.32 7.29
CA ALA A 156 12.66 13.06 7.43
C ALA A 156 12.39 13.45 8.89
N ILE A 157 12.66 12.56 9.84
CA ILE A 157 12.53 12.82 11.28
C ILE A 157 13.49 13.97 11.71
N ASP A 158 14.73 13.92 11.26
CA ASP A 158 15.74 14.93 11.60
C ASP A 158 15.33 16.32 11.02
N ASP A 159 14.82 16.34 9.79
CA ASP A 159 14.29 17.56 9.15
C ASP A 159 13.08 18.11 9.93
N LEU A 160 12.17 17.23 10.39
CA LEU A 160 10.99 17.64 11.18
C LEU A 160 11.37 18.21 12.54
N ARG A 161 12.35 17.60 13.23
CA ARG A 161 12.86 18.11 14.51
C ARG A 161 13.39 19.55 14.38
N GLY A 162 14.06 19.85 13.27
CA GLY A 162 14.57 21.19 12.99
C GLY A 162 13.50 22.24 12.72
N GLN A 163 12.35 21.83 12.22
CA GLN A 163 11.27 22.75 11.83
C GLN A 163 10.33 23.13 12.99
N GLY A 164 10.21 22.32 14.04
CA GLY A 164 9.27 22.50 15.16
C GLY A 164 7.79 22.40 14.76
N GLY A 165 6.92 22.14 15.72
CA GLY A 165 5.46 22.10 15.50
C GLY A 165 4.94 20.86 14.75
N VAL A 166 5.80 19.91 14.37
CA VAL A 166 5.39 18.68 13.72
C VAL A 166 5.86 17.48 14.54
N ASP A 167 4.90 16.73 15.06
CA ASP A 167 5.13 15.43 15.66
C ASP A 167 4.81 14.33 14.64
N TRP A 168 5.27 13.11 14.91
CA TRP A 168 5.03 11.99 14.02
C TRP A 168 4.69 10.69 14.75
N ILE A 169 3.93 9.86 14.08
CA ILE A 169 3.67 8.49 14.49
C ILE A 169 4.02 7.58 13.31
N THR A 170 4.96 6.68 13.52
CA THR A 170 5.35 5.68 12.52
C THR A 170 5.72 4.37 13.18
N ALA A 171 5.96 3.33 12.38
CA ALA A 171 6.41 2.05 12.86
C ALA A 171 7.91 1.85 12.56
N LEU A 172 8.64 1.23 13.48
CA LEU A 172 10.03 0.87 13.27
C LEU A 172 10.17 -0.25 12.22
N LYS A 173 11.26 -0.22 11.47
CA LYS A 173 11.66 -1.31 10.57
C LYS A 173 12.05 -2.55 11.36
N SER A 174 11.89 -3.73 10.76
CA SER A 174 12.18 -5.00 11.44
C SER A 174 13.62 -5.13 11.93
N ALA A 175 14.59 -4.50 11.26
CA ALA A 175 15.99 -4.46 11.70
C ALA A 175 16.14 -3.67 13.01
N SER A 176 15.54 -2.48 13.09
CA SER A 176 15.57 -1.65 14.30
C SER A 176 14.88 -2.33 15.49
N ILE A 177 13.74 -3.01 15.24
CA ILE A 177 13.07 -3.79 16.29
C ILE A 177 13.99 -4.92 16.80
N ARG A 178 14.74 -5.56 15.90
CA ARG A 178 15.68 -6.62 16.27
C ARG A 178 16.83 -6.06 17.12
N SER A 179 17.39 -4.92 16.73
CA SER A 179 18.43 -4.22 17.51
C SER A 179 17.94 -3.91 18.93
N LEU A 180 16.74 -3.37 19.09
CA LEU A 180 16.15 -3.09 20.41
C LEU A 180 15.98 -4.36 21.28
N VAL A 181 15.68 -5.51 20.68
CA VAL A 181 15.61 -6.80 21.38
C VAL A 181 17.00 -7.28 21.79
N GLU A 182 17.97 -7.23 20.88
CA GLU A 182 19.36 -7.67 21.12
C GLU A 182 20.05 -6.83 22.19
N GLN A 183 19.76 -5.54 22.24
CA GLN A 183 20.28 -4.61 23.25
C GLN A 183 19.53 -4.69 24.60
N GLY A 184 18.48 -5.51 24.68
CA GLY A 184 17.73 -5.70 25.92
C GLY A 184 16.72 -4.59 26.24
N HIS A 185 16.53 -3.60 25.36
CA HIS A 185 15.54 -2.53 25.55
C HIS A 185 14.10 -3.03 25.41
N LEU A 186 13.89 -4.11 24.66
CA LEU A 186 12.59 -4.76 24.49
C LEU A 186 12.66 -6.18 25.05
N GLN A 187 12.34 -6.33 26.33
CA GLN A 187 12.21 -7.63 27.00
C GLN A 187 10.73 -7.94 27.20
N LEU A 188 10.18 -8.76 26.32
CA LEU A 188 8.85 -9.34 26.51
C LEU A 188 9.01 -10.69 27.20
N GLY A 189 8.70 -10.75 28.49
CA GLY A 189 8.63 -12.02 29.24
C GLY A 189 7.57 -12.95 28.61
N LEU A 190 7.80 -14.25 28.68
CA LEU A 190 6.86 -15.28 28.20
C LEU A 190 5.47 -15.15 28.82
N PHE A 191 5.36 -14.54 29.99
CA PHE A 191 4.13 -14.36 30.78
C PHE A 191 3.61 -12.92 30.74
N ASP A 192 4.24 -12.00 29.98
CA ASP A 192 3.77 -10.64 29.88
C ASP A 192 2.44 -10.59 29.08
N GLN A 193 1.35 -10.28 29.76
CA GLN A 193 0.02 -10.21 29.20
C GLN A 193 -0.33 -8.81 28.65
N ARG A 194 0.55 -7.82 28.84
CA ARG A 194 0.32 -6.45 28.33
C ARG A 194 0.26 -6.45 26.82
N ASN A 195 -0.74 -5.79 26.27
CA ASN A 195 -0.87 -5.63 24.81
C ASN A 195 0.00 -4.48 24.29
N LEU A 196 0.31 -3.50 25.15
CA LEU A 196 1.12 -2.33 24.87
C LEU A 196 2.12 -2.15 26.00
N ALA A 197 3.37 -1.86 25.67
CA ALA A 197 4.42 -1.53 26.62
C ALA A 197 5.19 -0.33 26.05
N GLU A 198 5.37 0.70 26.89
CA GLU A 198 6.26 1.80 26.58
C GLU A 198 7.69 1.38 26.88
N ILE A 199 8.60 1.70 26.00
CA ILE A 199 10.02 1.41 26.12
C ILE A 199 10.83 2.67 25.84
N THR A 200 11.99 2.78 26.46
CA THR A 200 12.95 3.85 26.22
C THR A 200 14.23 3.26 25.63
N SER A 201 14.85 4.00 24.69
CA SER A 201 16.13 3.62 24.13
C SER A 201 16.96 4.86 23.83
N PRO A 202 18.27 4.83 24.14
CA PRO A 202 19.17 5.92 23.79
C PRO A 202 19.28 6.20 22.28
N GLU A 203 18.97 5.20 21.44
CA GLU A 203 18.94 5.34 19.98
C GLU A 203 17.83 6.24 19.49
N TYR A 204 16.81 6.51 20.30
CA TYR A 204 15.62 7.31 19.98
C TYR A 204 15.39 8.43 20.99
N PRO A 205 16.30 9.41 21.07
CA PRO A 205 16.23 10.47 22.07
C PRO A 205 15.02 11.36 21.83
N GLY A 206 14.21 11.55 22.89
CA GLY A 206 12.99 12.36 22.85
C GLY A 206 11.80 11.71 22.14
N GLU A 207 11.94 10.46 21.69
CA GLU A 207 10.83 9.71 21.09
C GLU A 207 10.17 8.77 22.10
N ARG A 208 8.87 8.67 22.01
CA ARG A 208 8.07 7.71 22.75
C ARG A 208 7.92 6.43 21.94
N LEU A 209 8.58 5.36 22.37
CA LEU A 209 8.47 4.06 21.73
C LEU A 209 7.39 3.22 22.41
N VAL A 210 6.47 2.68 21.61
CA VAL A 210 5.41 1.81 22.10
C VAL A 210 5.49 0.46 21.41
N ALA A 211 5.83 -0.57 22.18
CA ALA A 211 5.80 -1.95 21.72
C ALA A 211 4.36 -2.48 21.75
N CYS A 212 3.83 -2.83 20.59
CA CYS A 212 2.53 -3.45 20.47
C CYS A 212 2.69 -4.97 20.34
N ARG A 213 2.12 -5.72 21.26
CA ARG A 213 2.03 -7.17 21.10
C ARG A 213 1.08 -7.48 19.94
N ARG A 214 1.64 -7.93 18.82
CA ARG A 214 0.81 -8.48 17.77
C ARG A 214 0.05 -9.67 18.35
N ARG A 215 -1.26 -9.55 18.59
CA ARG A 215 -2.10 -10.72 18.79
C ARG A 215 -1.82 -11.65 17.60
N ARG A 216 -1.07 -12.70 17.83
CA ARG A 216 -0.80 -13.68 16.81
C ARG A 216 -2.18 -14.11 16.34
N LEU A 217 -2.51 -13.86 15.06
CA LEU A 217 -3.58 -14.58 14.39
C LEU A 217 -3.48 -16.01 14.91
N GLY A 218 -4.52 -16.49 15.60
CA GLY A 218 -4.43 -17.66 16.47
C GLY A 218 -3.72 -18.82 15.77
N PRO A 219 -3.07 -19.71 16.49
CA PRO A 219 -2.36 -20.85 15.91
C PRO A 219 -3.17 -21.56 14.83
N LYS A 220 -4.50 -21.59 14.97
CA LYS A 220 -5.47 -22.16 14.01
C LYS A 220 -5.46 -21.43 12.65
N LEU A 221 -5.45 -20.09 12.62
CA LEU A 221 -5.49 -19.34 11.35
C LEU A 221 -4.15 -19.42 10.59
N ARG A 222 -3.02 -19.52 11.32
CA ARG A 222 -1.70 -19.76 10.70
C ARG A 222 -1.55 -21.18 10.22
N ALA A 223 -2.08 -22.15 10.96
CA ALA A 223 -2.14 -23.53 10.53
C ALA A 223 -2.97 -23.65 9.26
N HIS A 224 -4.17 -23.08 9.24
CA HIS A 224 -5.05 -23.08 8.07
C HIS A 224 -4.43 -22.38 6.84
N LYS A 225 -3.81 -21.21 7.02
CA LYS A 225 -3.09 -20.54 5.93
C LYS A 225 -1.89 -21.35 5.43
N ARG A 226 -1.16 -22.01 6.33
CA ARG A 226 -0.05 -22.88 5.95
C ARG A 226 -0.56 -24.09 5.18
N GLU A 227 -1.61 -24.72 5.67
CA GLU A 227 -2.23 -25.88 5.06
C GLU A 227 -2.77 -25.59 3.67
N SER A 228 -3.45 -24.46 3.46
CA SER A 228 -3.91 -24.05 2.12
C SER A 228 -2.76 -23.78 1.15
N LEU A 229 -1.63 -23.23 1.62
CA LEU A 229 -0.43 -23.03 0.80
C LEU A 229 0.26 -24.37 0.46
N LEU A 230 0.27 -25.32 1.39
CA LEU A 230 0.80 -26.67 1.14
C LEU A 230 -0.07 -27.40 0.12
N GLN A 231 -1.38 -27.42 0.29
CA GLN A 231 -2.32 -28.02 -0.67
C GLN A 231 -2.20 -27.41 -2.08
N ALA A 232 -2.11 -26.08 -2.18
CA ALA A 232 -1.90 -25.42 -3.46
C ALA A 232 -0.56 -25.81 -4.12
N THR A 233 0.49 -25.99 -3.31
CA THR A 233 1.80 -26.42 -3.81
C THR A 233 1.76 -27.88 -4.25
N GLU A 234 1.12 -28.76 -3.51
CA GLU A 234 0.92 -30.17 -3.85
C GLU A 234 0.14 -30.34 -5.14
N ALA A 235 -0.94 -29.57 -5.32
CA ALA A 235 -1.71 -29.57 -6.57
C ALA A 235 -0.86 -29.20 -7.78
N LEU A 236 -0.01 -28.17 -7.65
CA LEU A 236 0.92 -27.76 -8.71
C LEU A 236 2.01 -28.80 -8.97
N LEU A 237 2.53 -29.47 -7.95
CA LEU A 237 3.47 -30.57 -8.10
C LEU A 237 2.82 -31.79 -8.77
N GLY A 238 1.54 -32.04 -8.51
CA GLY A 238 0.73 -33.04 -9.20
C GLY A 238 0.66 -32.82 -10.71
N LEU A 239 0.54 -31.58 -11.16
CA LEU A 239 0.57 -31.24 -12.58
C LEU A 239 1.95 -31.49 -13.22
N VAL A 240 3.03 -31.24 -12.48
CA VAL A 240 4.39 -31.57 -12.96
C VAL A 240 4.54 -33.07 -13.06
N LYS A 241 4.09 -33.84 -12.07
CA LYS A 241 4.12 -35.30 -12.07
C LYS A 241 3.36 -35.87 -13.28
N ALA A 242 2.15 -35.40 -13.53
CA ALA A 242 1.35 -35.80 -14.68
C ALA A 242 2.04 -35.47 -16.02
N SER A 243 2.74 -34.34 -16.09
CA SER A 243 3.51 -33.94 -17.29
C SER A 243 4.73 -34.83 -17.51
N VAL A 244 5.37 -35.31 -16.46
CA VAL A 244 6.48 -36.28 -16.53
C VAL A 244 5.97 -37.66 -16.94
N GLU A 245 4.88 -38.12 -16.35
CA GLU A 245 4.26 -39.42 -16.69
C GLU A 245 3.76 -39.44 -18.14
N ALA A 246 3.26 -38.32 -18.66
CA ALA A 246 2.85 -38.19 -20.05
C ALA A 246 4.01 -37.95 -21.03
N GLY A 247 5.26 -37.97 -20.56
CA GLY A 247 6.45 -37.74 -21.40
C GLY A 247 6.63 -36.30 -21.92
N ARG A 248 5.79 -35.36 -21.49
CA ARG A 248 5.87 -33.95 -21.93
C ARG A 248 6.99 -33.17 -21.24
N LEU A 249 7.40 -33.61 -20.05
CA LEU A 249 8.52 -33.04 -19.32
C LEU A 249 9.54 -34.14 -19.03
N THR A 250 10.72 -34.06 -19.68
CA THR A 250 11.79 -35.05 -19.57
C THR A 250 13.12 -34.38 -19.22
N GLY A 251 13.99 -35.12 -18.56
CA GLY A 251 15.31 -34.64 -18.10
C GLY A 251 15.25 -34.16 -16.64
N GLN A 252 16.18 -34.72 -15.85
CA GLN A 252 16.24 -34.48 -14.39
C GLN A 252 16.38 -33.00 -14.05
N ASP A 253 17.20 -32.26 -14.83
CA ASP A 253 17.44 -30.83 -14.63
C ASP A 253 16.18 -30.01 -14.89
N LYS A 254 15.46 -30.28 -15.97
CA LYS A 254 14.22 -29.55 -16.31
C LYS A 254 13.11 -29.81 -15.28
N ILE A 255 12.99 -31.04 -14.83
CA ILE A 255 12.05 -31.42 -13.77
C ILE A 255 12.43 -30.72 -12.47
N GLY A 256 13.70 -30.76 -12.08
CA GLY A 256 14.22 -30.08 -10.89
C GLY A 256 13.95 -28.57 -10.87
N VAL A 257 14.17 -27.89 -12.00
CA VAL A 257 13.88 -26.46 -12.14
C VAL A 257 12.39 -26.16 -11.98
N GLN A 258 11.50 -26.97 -12.56
CA GLN A 258 10.06 -26.76 -12.42
C GLN A 258 9.58 -27.02 -10.99
N VAL A 259 10.03 -28.08 -10.36
CA VAL A 259 9.76 -28.38 -8.95
C VAL A 259 10.26 -27.26 -8.05
N GLY A 260 11.49 -26.80 -8.25
CA GLY A 260 12.08 -25.68 -7.49
C GLY A 260 11.28 -24.40 -7.61
N LYS A 261 10.83 -24.02 -8.82
CA LYS A 261 9.97 -22.86 -9.04
C LYS A 261 8.66 -22.94 -8.26
N ILE A 262 8.01 -24.12 -8.25
CA ILE A 262 6.74 -24.33 -7.56
C ILE A 262 6.92 -24.25 -6.05
N ILE A 263 7.91 -24.94 -5.49
CA ILE A 263 8.17 -24.98 -4.04
C ILE A 263 8.54 -23.58 -3.52
N ASN A 264 9.29 -22.81 -4.31
CA ASN A 264 9.70 -21.45 -3.93
C ASN A 264 8.59 -20.42 -4.12
N ARG A 265 7.59 -20.66 -4.97
CA ARG A 265 6.48 -19.74 -5.22
C ARG A 265 5.74 -19.34 -3.94
N HIS A 266 5.53 -20.29 -3.03
CA HIS A 266 4.83 -20.08 -1.77
C HIS A 266 5.77 -20.06 -0.55
N LYS A 267 7.11 -20.11 -0.77
CA LYS A 267 8.14 -20.15 0.29
C LYS A 267 7.94 -21.29 1.30
N VAL A 268 7.48 -22.45 0.81
CA VAL A 268 7.18 -23.64 1.63
C VAL A 268 8.23 -24.75 1.48
N ALA A 269 9.37 -24.48 0.86
CA ALA A 269 10.44 -25.45 0.55
C ALA A 269 10.81 -26.37 1.73
N LYS A 270 10.85 -25.83 2.95
CA LYS A 270 11.18 -26.59 4.17
C LYS A 270 10.19 -27.69 4.55
N HIS A 271 9.03 -27.77 3.89
CA HIS A 271 7.97 -28.76 4.13
C HIS A 271 7.90 -29.82 3.05
N PHE A 272 8.75 -29.75 2.02
CA PHE A 272 8.80 -30.70 0.92
C PHE A 272 10.18 -31.35 0.83
N ASP A 273 10.21 -32.68 0.87
CA ASP A 273 11.42 -33.48 0.60
C ASP A 273 11.37 -33.93 -0.87
N ALA A 274 11.94 -33.11 -1.75
CA ALA A 274 11.92 -33.36 -3.19
C ALA A 274 13.08 -34.28 -3.58
N ARG A 275 12.87 -35.60 -3.54
CA ARG A 275 13.79 -36.59 -4.10
C ARG A 275 13.32 -37.05 -5.47
N ALA A 276 14.07 -36.76 -6.51
CA ALA A 276 13.88 -37.36 -7.81
C ALA A 276 14.43 -38.81 -7.81
N SER A 277 13.58 -39.77 -7.62
CA SER A 277 13.99 -41.19 -7.81
C SER A 277 14.00 -41.52 -9.31
N ALA A 278 15.15 -41.82 -9.86
CA ALA A 278 15.25 -42.42 -11.17
C ALA A 278 14.71 -43.88 -11.06
N ARG A 279 13.53 -44.16 -11.58
CA ARG A 279 13.14 -45.54 -11.87
C ARG A 279 14.06 -46.01 -13.00
N ARG A 280 14.99 -46.89 -12.68
CA ARG A 280 15.66 -47.75 -13.66
C ARG A 280 14.57 -48.61 -14.31
N ARG A 281 14.43 -48.53 -15.64
CA ARG A 281 13.78 -49.56 -16.44
C ARG A 281 14.76 -50.67 -16.66
#